data_cd1123b0957ee80f66a5cd258edf79b7
#
_entry.id   cd1123b0957ee80f66a5cd258edf79b7
#
_cell.length_a   1.000
_cell.length_b   1.000
_cell.length_c   1.000
_cell.angle_alpha   90.00
_cell.angle_beta   90.00
_cell.angle_gamma   90.00
#
_symmetry.space_group_name_H-M   'P 1'
#
loop_
_entity.id
_entity.type
_entity.pdbx_description
1 polymer ?
#
loop_
_entity_poly.entity_id
_entity_poly.type
_entity_poly.pdbx_seq_one_letter_code
_entity_poly.pdbx_strand_id
1 'polypeptide(L)'
;AIAVAESDDMVFGITPYSLFTLRKDDNSMNRYSKINGLSDFGMSALEYNDAKEVLFIAYSNTNIDLLKDGNIINISDIKRKQILGKKTINNVYFIDEVAYLSCGFGIVLIDIDREEVRDTWYIGDDGNALEVFDIASADGYIYAATEEGLRKADLSNPNLADFQSWEKVSDIPNSDGVFNQVEEHQGKILANYHPENQMDKIYVFENNEWSPLFINENNRILNMCRGDQWFYVIRTYAIDLYNVDLSFARKVYTYDFSPQINPTDISEDSDGSVWISDRVNSLLNTRNFWTFSNYQLNGPRSANVFDMSSANDRLVI
;
A
#
# COMPACT_ATOMS: atom_id res chain seq x y z
N ALA A 1 5.06 9.79 -7.74
CA ALA A 1 4.47 8.46 -7.63
C ALA A 1 3.44 8.44 -6.49
N ILE A 2 2.61 7.39 -6.42
CA ILE A 2 1.59 7.23 -5.37
C ILE A 2 1.75 5.91 -4.60
N ALA A 3 2.45 4.93 -5.15
CA ALA A 3 2.86 3.72 -4.46
C ALA A 3 4.17 3.20 -5.07
N VAL A 4 4.89 2.40 -4.30
CA VAL A 4 6.15 1.75 -4.67
C VAL A 4 6.16 0.31 -4.16
N ALA A 5 6.63 -0.59 -5.00
CA ALA A 5 6.98 -1.96 -4.64
C ALA A 5 8.34 -2.30 -5.24
N GLU A 6 8.98 -3.34 -4.76
CA GLU A 6 10.29 -3.74 -5.25
C GLU A 6 10.44 -5.26 -5.28
N SER A 7 11.37 -5.72 -6.09
CA SER A 7 11.90 -7.08 -6.13
C SER A 7 13.41 -7.02 -6.05
N ASP A 8 14.09 -8.14 -6.02
CA ASP A 8 15.56 -8.18 -6.01
C ASP A 8 16.20 -7.32 -7.11
N ASP A 9 15.64 -7.33 -8.33
CA ASP A 9 16.20 -6.68 -9.52
C ASP A 9 15.51 -5.38 -9.93
N MET A 10 14.27 -5.14 -9.47
CA MET A 10 13.40 -4.12 -10.02
C MET A 10 12.74 -3.29 -8.93
N VAL A 11 12.49 -2.04 -9.24
CA VAL A 11 11.58 -1.17 -8.47
C VAL A 11 10.41 -0.76 -9.35
N PHE A 12 9.22 -0.82 -8.79
CA PHE A 12 7.96 -0.52 -9.45
C PHE A 12 7.33 0.71 -8.80
N GLY A 13 6.99 1.70 -9.59
CA GLY A 13 6.28 2.87 -9.11
C GLY A 13 5.05 3.13 -9.94
N ILE A 14 3.94 3.50 -9.30
CA ILE A 14 2.73 3.87 -10.01
C ILE A 14 2.36 5.34 -9.85
N THR A 15 1.73 5.84 -10.90
CA THR A 15 0.88 7.03 -10.90
C THR A 15 -0.55 6.59 -11.21
N PRO A 16 -1.58 7.44 -11.11
CA PRO A 16 -2.92 7.04 -11.56
C PRO A 16 -3.01 6.58 -13.02
N TYR A 17 -2.03 6.93 -13.86
CA TYR A 17 -2.09 6.72 -15.32
C TYR A 17 -0.99 5.82 -15.88
N SER A 18 0.04 5.51 -15.12
CA SER A 18 1.17 4.70 -15.60
C SER A 18 1.89 3.98 -14.49
N LEU A 19 2.31 2.76 -14.79
CA LEU A 19 3.36 2.04 -14.08
C LEU A 19 4.70 2.39 -14.71
N PHE A 20 5.71 2.60 -13.93
CA PHE A 20 7.10 2.64 -14.38
C PHE A 20 7.94 1.66 -13.58
N THR A 21 8.90 1.07 -14.26
CA THR A 21 9.84 0.11 -13.67
C THR A 21 11.25 0.67 -13.77
N LEU A 22 12.02 0.47 -12.74
CA LEU A 22 13.43 0.84 -12.66
C LEU A 22 14.26 -0.41 -12.40
N ARG A 23 15.20 -0.74 -13.26
CA ARG A 23 16.17 -1.80 -12.99
C ARG A 23 17.25 -1.30 -12.03
N LYS A 24 17.54 -2.09 -10.99
CA LYS A 24 18.50 -1.70 -9.94
C LYS A 24 19.96 -1.73 -10.43
N ASP A 25 20.29 -2.57 -11.43
CA ASP A 25 21.65 -2.80 -11.94
C ASP A 25 22.16 -1.65 -12.82
N ASP A 26 21.32 -1.08 -13.70
CA ASP A 26 21.72 -0.08 -14.69
C ASP A 26 20.88 1.21 -14.67
N ASN A 27 19.92 1.30 -13.75
CA ASN A 27 18.95 2.40 -13.61
C ASN A 27 18.13 2.65 -14.88
N SER A 28 17.98 1.66 -15.75
CA SER A 28 17.12 1.78 -16.91
C SER A 28 15.65 1.80 -16.49
N MET A 29 14.87 2.67 -17.13
CA MET A 29 13.45 2.86 -16.80
C MET A 29 12.58 2.51 -17.99
N ASN A 30 11.49 1.76 -17.72
CA ASN A 30 10.42 1.52 -18.67
C ASN A 30 9.10 2.07 -18.13
N ARG A 31 8.19 2.40 -19.04
CA ARG A 31 6.87 2.91 -18.71
C ARG A 31 5.79 2.07 -19.37
N TYR A 32 4.83 1.65 -18.56
CA TYR A 32 3.61 0.97 -19.00
C TYR A 32 2.40 1.86 -18.77
N SER A 33 1.50 1.85 -19.71
CA SER A 33 0.23 2.55 -19.65
C SER A 33 -0.82 1.74 -20.42
N LYS A 34 -2.06 2.18 -20.42
CA LYS A 34 -3.11 1.51 -21.18
C LYS A 34 -2.83 1.44 -22.69
N ILE A 35 -1.98 2.31 -23.24
CA ILE A 35 -1.61 2.31 -24.65
C ILE A 35 -0.63 1.18 -24.98
N ASN A 36 0.20 0.77 -24.02
CA ASN A 36 1.28 -0.18 -24.24
C ASN A 36 1.28 -1.36 -23.24
N GLY A 37 0.09 -1.78 -22.80
CA GLY A 37 -0.02 -3.07 -22.11
C GLY A 37 -0.99 -3.12 -20.94
N LEU A 38 -1.10 -2.09 -20.10
CA LEU A 38 -2.01 -2.10 -18.96
C LEU A 38 -3.48 -2.15 -19.40
N SER A 39 -4.29 -2.88 -18.66
CA SER A 39 -5.70 -3.09 -19.00
C SER A 39 -6.58 -1.89 -18.67
N ASP A 40 -6.14 -1.02 -17.75
CA ASP A 40 -6.93 0.13 -17.33
C ASP A 40 -6.07 1.33 -16.90
N PHE A 41 -6.72 2.36 -16.37
CA PHE A 41 -6.14 3.53 -15.73
C PHE A 41 -6.76 3.72 -14.34
N GLY A 42 -6.20 4.61 -13.53
CA GLY A 42 -6.64 4.81 -12.15
C GLY A 42 -6.11 3.73 -11.22
N MET A 43 -4.80 3.42 -11.32
CA MET A 43 -4.13 2.52 -10.38
C MET A 43 -4.28 3.04 -8.95
N SER A 44 -4.60 2.18 -8.01
CA SER A 44 -4.89 2.53 -6.62
C SER A 44 -4.01 1.80 -5.61
N ALA A 45 -3.56 0.58 -5.91
CA ALA A 45 -2.66 -0.17 -5.06
C ALA A 45 -1.67 -0.97 -5.90
N LEU A 46 -0.52 -1.25 -5.31
CA LEU A 46 0.60 -1.95 -5.92
C LEU A 46 1.26 -2.81 -4.85
N GLU A 47 1.52 -4.08 -5.15
CA GLU A 47 2.23 -4.98 -4.25
C GLU A 47 3.02 -6.01 -5.05
N TYR A 48 4.19 -6.41 -4.59
CA TYR A 48 5.01 -7.44 -5.22
C TYR A 48 5.06 -8.70 -4.35
N ASN A 49 4.89 -9.86 -4.95
CA ASN A 49 5.03 -11.15 -4.30
C ASN A 49 6.31 -11.82 -4.78
N ASP A 50 7.33 -11.88 -3.91
CA ASP A 50 8.63 -12.46 -4.23
C ASP A 50 8.54 -13.97 -4.51
N ALA A 51 7.72 -14.69 -3.76
CA ALA A 51 7.59 -16.16 -3.93
C ALA A 51 7.01 -16.57 -5.29
N LYS A 52 6.21 -15.70 -5.90
CA LYS A 52 5.59 -15.91 -7.22
C LYS A 52 6.19 -15.05 -8.33
N GLU A 53 7.11 -14.15 -7.98
CA GLU A 53 7.71 -13.19 -8.92
C GLU A 53 6.63 -12.41 -9.71
N VAL A 54 5.60 -11.95 -9.01
CA VAL A 54 4.46 -11.28 -9.62
C VAL A 54 4.20 -9.91 -9.01
N LEU A 55 4.04 -8.90 -9.85
CA LEU A 55 3.56 -7.60 -9.45
C LEU A 55 2.03 -7.56 -9.59
N PHE A 56 1.36 -7.28 -8.48
CA PHE A 56 -0.08 -7.08 -8.43
C PHE A 56 -0.41 -5.59 -8.57
N ILE A 57 -1.28 -5.27 -9.52
CA ILE A 57 -1.71 -3.89 -9.81
C ILE A 57 -3.23 -3.83 -9.67
N ALA A 58 -3.72 -3.08 -8.68
CA ALA A 58 -5.14 -2.83 -8.51
C ALA A 58 -5.53 -1.48 -9.11
N TYR A 59 -6.76 -1.42 -9.64
CA TYR A 59 -7.35 -0.21 -10.18
C TYR A 59 -8.57 0.24 -9.35
N SER A 60 -8.80 1.53 -9.31
CA SER A 60 -9.92 2.14 -8.58
C SER A 60 -11.31 1.65 -9.01
N ASN A 61 -11.42 1.06 -10.20
CA ASN A 61 -12.63 0.43 -10.72
C ASN A 61 -12.71 -1.07 -10.46
N THR A 62 -11.85 -1.59 -9.57
CA THR A 62 -11.71 -3.00 -9.20
C THR A 62 -11.25 -3.95 -10.32
N ASN A 63 -10.67 -3.41 -11.39
CA ASN A 63 -9.88 -4.21 -12.32
C ASN A 63 -8.53 -4.58 -11.68
N ILE A 64 -7.91 -5.65 -12.15
CA ILE A 64 -6.62 -6.11 -11.64
C ILE A 64 -5.76 -6.51 -12.82
N ASP A 65 -4.49 -6.13 -12.79
CA ASP A 65 -3.46 -6.69 -13.65
C ASP A 65 -2.39 -7.38 -12.81
N LEU A 66 -1.95 -8.54 -13.24
CA LEU A 66 -0.76 -9.23 -12.76
C LEU A 66 0.34 -9.06 -13.81
N LEU A 67 1.48 -8.50 -13.43
CA LEU A 67 2.66 -8.46 -14.29
C LEU A 67 3.61 -9.58 -13.85
N LYS A 68 3.78 -10.58 -14.72
CA LYS A 68 4.63 -11.75 -14.50
C LYS A 68 5.45 -12.04 -15.76
N ASP A 69 6.75 -12.23 -15.63
CA ASP A 69 7.66 -12.50 -16.76
C ASP A 69 7.50 -11.53 -17.94
N GLY A 70 7.23 -10.26 -17.65
CA GLY A 70 6.99 -9.22 -18.65
C GLY A 70 5.61 -9.28 -19.33
N ASN A 71 4.76 -10.22 -18.96
CA ASN A 71 3.39 -10.38 -19.48
C ASN A 71 2.38 -9.79 -18.49
N ILE A 72 1.34 -9.16 -19.03
CA ILE A 72 0.22 -8.62 -18.25
C ILE A 72 -0.97 -9.55 -18.39
N ILE A 73 -1.45 -10.04 -17.24
CA ILE A 73 -2.62 -10.91 -17.12
C ILE A 73 -3.72 -10.11 -16.44
N ASN A 74 -4.89 -10.03 -17.04
CA ASN A 74 -6.00 -9.24 -16.53
C ASN A 74 -7.06 -10.08 -15.82
N ILE A 75 -7.36 -9.74 -14.58
CA ILE A 75 -8.45 -10.32 -13.78
C ILE A 75 -9.53 -9.25 -13.61
N SER A 76 -10.64 -9.38 -14.37
CA SER A 76 -11.72 -8.39 -14.41
C SER A 76 -13.01 -8.85 -13.74
N ASP A 77 -12.97 -9.94 -12.98
CA ASP A 77 -14.15 -10.57 -12.40
C ASP A 77 -14.88 -9.66 -11.41
N ILE A 78 -14.15 -9.02 -10.50
CA ILE A 78 -14.72 -8.08 -9.54
C ILE A 78 -15.32 -6.88 -10.29
N LYS A 79 -14.61 -6.36 -11.30
CA LYS A 79 -15.08 -5.23 -12.10
C LYS A 79 -16.40 -5.52 -12.79
N ARG A 80 -16.58 -6.72 -13.32
CA ARG A 80 -17.79 -7.14 -14.06
C ARG A 80 -18.95 -7.54 -13.16
N LYS A 81 -18.67 -8.03 -11.94
CA LYS A 81 -19.69 -8.51 -11.00
C LYS A 81 -20.49 -7.34 -10.41
N GLN A 82 -21.79 -7.50 -10.29
CA GLN A 82 -22.61 -6.61 -9.47
C GLN A 82 -22.39 -6.96 -7.99
N ILE A 83 -22.01 -5.98 -7.19
CA ILE A 83 -21.66 -6.15 -5.77
C ILE A 83 -22.43 -5.09 -4.99
N LEU A 84 -22.99 -5.49 -3.85
CA LEU A 84 -23.55 -4.56 -2.88
C LEU A 84 -22.41 -3.91 -2.08
N GLY A 85 -22.51 -2.60 -1.84
CA GLY A 85 -21.48 -1.84 -1.15
C GLY A 85 -20.59 -1.01 -2.10
N LYS A 86 -19.57 -0.41 -1.52
CA LYS A 86 -18.62 0.46 -2.23
C LYS A 86 -17.62 -0.39 -3.02
N LYS A 87 -17.69 -0.32 -4.32
CA LYS A 87 -16.89 -1.15 -5.22
C LYS A 87 -15.50 -0.54 -5.44
N THR A 88 -14.59 -0.72 -4.48
CA THR A 88 -13.19 -0.28 -4.51
C THR A 88 -12.27 -1.40 -4.04
N ILE A 89 -11.01 -1.37 -4.48
CA ILE A 89 -9.89 -2.08 -3.86
C ILE A 89 -9.07 -1.01 -3.16
N ASN A 90 -8.93 -1.13 -1.84
CA ASN A 90 -8.26 -0.16 -0.98
C ASN A 90 -6.79 -0.53 -0.77
N ASN A 91 -6.49 -1.82 -0.53
CA ASN A 91 -5.13 -2.33 -0.37
C ASN A 91 -5.04 -3.80 -0.83
N VAL A 92 -3.80 -4.28 -0.99
CA VAL A 92 -3.45 -5.66 -1.32
C VAL A 92 -2.47 -6.17 -0.28
N TYR A 93 -2.74 -7.33 0.28
CA TYR A 93 -1.88 -8.00 1.25
C TYR A 93 -1.67 -9.46 0.86
N PHE A 94 -0.44 -9.95 0.90
CA PHE A 94 -0.15 -11.34 0.59
C PHE A 94 0.01 -12.18 1.85
N ILE A 95 -0.66 -13.32 1.88
CA ILE A 95 -0.34 -14.42 2.78
C ILE A 95 0.01 -15.60 1.86
N ASP A 96 1.27 -16.01 1.88
CA ASP A 96 1.82 -17.02 0.99
C ASP A 96 1.54 -16.68 -0.50
N GLU A 97 0.77 -17.53 -1.18
CA GLU A 97 0.48 -17.45 -2.60
C GLU A 97 -0.88 -16.79 -2.92
N VAL A 98 -1.57 -16.30 -1.89
CA VAL A 98 -2.90 -15.71 -2.03
C VAL A 98 -2.84 -14.22 -1.77
N ALA A 99 -3.38 -13.44 -2.71
CA ALA A 99 -3.59 -12.02 -2.50
C ALA A 99 -4.93 -11.78 -1.81
N TYR A 100 -4.89 -11.10 -0.68
CA TYR A 100 -6.06 -10.64 0.07
C TYR A 100 -6.29 -9.17 -0.25
N LEU A 101 -7.39 -8.88 -0.90
CA LEU A 101 -7.76 -7.53 -1.29
C LEU A 101 -8.68 -6.93 -0.25
N SER A 102 -8.27 -5.84 0.37
CA SER A 102 -9.13 -4.99 1.18
C SER A 102 -10.07 -4.22 0.27
N CYS A 103 -11.35 -4.48 0.37
CA CYS A 103 -12.36 -3.90 -0.52
C CYS A 103 -13.41 -3.08 0.23
N GLY A 104 -14.04 -2.15 -0.47
CA GLY A 104 -15.14 -1.35 0.09
C GLY A 104 -16.41 -2.14 0.39
N PHE A 105 -16.36 -3.47 0.36
CA PHE A 105 -17.48 -4.38 0.64
C PHE A 105 -17.07 -5.64 1.40
N GLY A 106 -15.81 -5.81 1.74
CA GLY A 106 -15.26 -6.99 2.41
C GLY A 106 -13.86 -7.33 1.93
N ILE A 107 -13.51 -8.60 1.93
CA ILE A 107 -12.21 -9.13 1.53
C ILE A 107 -12.40 -10.03 0.32
N VAL A 108 -11.57 -9.85 -0.71
CA VAL A 108 -11.55 -10.73 -1.89
C VAL A 108 -10.20 -11.45 -1.96
N LEU A 109 -10.23 -12.74 -2.18
CA LEU A 109 -9.05 -13.59 -2.33
C LEU A 109 -8.79 -13.86 -3.80
N ILE A 110 -7.55 -13.62 -4.23
CA ILE A 110 -7.08 -13.96 -5.58
C ILE A 110 -6.07 -15.11 -5.47
N ASP A 111 -6.34 -16.17 -6.21
CA ASP A 111 -5.39 -17.25 -6.44
C ASP A 111 -4.44 -16.81 -7.57
N ILE A 112 -3.18 -16.57 -7.23
CA ILE A 112 -2.19 -16.05 -8.18
C ILE A 112 -1.82 -17.10 -9.24
N ASP A 113 -1.79 -18.38 -8.88
CA ASP A 113 -1.43 -19.44 -9.82
C ASP A 113 -2.54 -19.74 -10.82
N ARG A 114 -3.81 -19.60 -10.39
CA ARG A 114 -4.98 -19.82 -11.25
C ARG A 114 -5.44 -18.54 -11.94
N GLU A 115 -4.91 -17.39 -11.53
CA GLU A 115 -5.25 -16.09 -12.09
C GLU A 115 -6.76 -15.78 -12.00
N GLU A 116 -7.38 -16.17 -10.88
CA GLU A 116 -8.82 -16.04 -10.67
C GLU A 116 -9.20 -15.59 -9.26
N VAL A 117 -10.42 -15.06 -9.12
CA VAL A 117 -11.03 -14.81 -7.81
C VAL A 117 -11.30 -16.15 -7.14
N ARG A 118 -10.63 -16.43 -6.03
CA ARG A 118 -10.79 -17.64 -5.23
C ARG A 118 -12.04 -17.60 -4.35
N ASP A 119 -12.25 -16.44 -3.65
CA ASP A 119 -13.34 -16.30 -2.70
C ASP A 119 -13.66 -14.81 -2.44
N THR A 120 -14.80 -14.56 -1.78
CA THR A 120 -15.22 -13.22 -1.35
C THR A 120 -15.83 -13.34 0.04
N TRP A 121 -15.24 -12.63 1.01
CA TRP A 121 -15.66 -12.66 2.41
C TRP A 121 -16.38 -11.36 2.79
N TYR A 122 -17.63 -11.49 3.22
CA TYR A 122 -18.42 -10.40 3.77
C TYR A 122 -18.33 -10.49 5.30
N ILE A 123 -17.45 -9.70 5.89
CA ILE A 123 -17.07 -9.80 7.31
C ILE A 123 -17.85 -8.86 8.24
N GLY A 124 -18.79 -8.11 7.69
CA GLY A 124 -19.69 -7.25 8.48
C GLY A 124 -20.69 -8.08 9.29
N ASP A 125 -21.32 -7.46 10.27
CA ASP A 125 -22.34 -8.12 11.11
C ASP A 125 -23.46 -8.69 10.23
N ASP A 126 -23.94 -9.88 10.57
CA ASP A 126 -24.92 -10.65 9.79
C ASP A 126 -24.50 -10.97 8.34
N GLY A 127 -23.19 -10.94 8.04
CA GLY A 127 -22.66 -11.17 6.71
C GLY A 127 -22.89 -10.01 5.74
N ASN A 128 -23.12 -8.81 6.26
CA ASN A 128 -23.26 -7.61 5.44
C ASN A 128 -21.93 -7.15 4.87
N ALA A 129 -22.02 -6.32 3.81
CA ALA A 129 -20.87 -5.60 3.29
C ALA A 129 -20.33 -4.64 4.35
N LEU A 130 -19.01 -4.63 4.52
CA LEU A 130 -18.27 -3.76 5.43
C LEU A 130 -17.03 -3.25 4.69
N GLU A 131 -16.77 -1.96 4.71
CA GLU A 131 -15.56 -1.42 4.09
C GLU A 131 -14.34 -1.85 4.90
N VAL A 132 -13.45 -2.61 4.24
CA VAL A 132 -12.13 -2.99 4.73
C VAL A 132 -11.10 -2.10 4.06
N PHE A 133 -10.29 -1.42 4.85
CA PHE A 133 -9.28 -0.51 4.35
C PHE A 133 -7.94 -1.20 4.20
N ASP A 134 -7.60 -2.08 5.15
CA ASP A 134 -6.29 -2.71 5.22
C ASP A 134 -6.34 -4.05 5.95
N ILE A 135 -5.31 -4.88 5.73
CA ILE A 135 -5.18 -6.23 6.31
C ILE A 135 -3.72 -6.44 6.74
N ALA A 136 -3.54 -7.07 7.90
CA ALA A 136 -2.26 -7.61 8.33
C ALA A 136 -2.43 -8.97 9.00
N SER A 137 -1.36 -9.74 9.15
CA SER A 137 -1.38 -11.01 9.87
C SER A 137 -0.24 -11.11 10.88
N ALA A 138 -0.54 -11.59 12.08
CA ALA A 138 0.45 -11.88 13.11
C ALA A 138 -0.06 -12.99 14.04
N ASP A 139 0.86 -13.78 14.57
CA ASP A 139 0.59 -14.79 15.60
C ASP A 139 -0.58 -15.75 15.27
N GLY A 140 -0.74 -16.08 13.99
CA GLY A 140 -1.81 -16.99 13.53
C GLY A 140 -3.17 -16.32 13.35
N TYR A 141 -3.27 -15.00 13.52
CA TYR A 141 -4.48 -14.23 13.27
C TYR A 141 -4.33 -13.34 12.04
N ILE A 142 -5.44 -13.12 11.35
CA ILE A 142 -5.61 -12.07 10.35
C ILE A 142 -6.41 -10.92 10.96
N TYR A 143 -5.95 -9.70 10.75
CA TYR A 143 -6.58 -8.48 11.23
C TYR A 143 -7.08 -7.68 10.04
N ALA A 144 -8.24 -7.06 10.16
CA ALA A 144 -8.84 -6.20 9.15
C ALA A 144 -9.20 -4.84 9.77
N ALA A 145 -8.60 -3.78 9.26
CA ALA A 145 -8.95 -2.41 9.60
C ALA A 145 -10.21 -2.00 8.83
N THR A 146 -11.27 -1.61 9.53
CA THR A 146 -12.59 -1.37 8.92
C THR A 146 -13.22 -0.04 9.33
N GLU A 147 -14.30 0.33 8.63
CA GLU A 147 -15.10 1.51 8.97
C GLU A 147 -15.84 1.38 10.32
N GLU A 148 -15.95 0.17 10.87
CA GLU A 148 -16.64 -0.12 12.13
C GLU A 148 -15.74 -0.74 13.22
N GLY A 149 -14.45 -0.49 13.17
CA GLY A 149 -13.50 -1.01 14.15
C GLY A 149 -12.44 -1.90 13.52
N LEU A 150 -11.58 -2.45 14.36
CA LEU A 150 -10.63 -3.49 13.99
C LEU A 150 -11.30 -4.86 14.18
N ARG A 151 -11.23 -5.73 13.19
CA ARG A 151 -11.69 -7.12 13.27
C ARG A 151 -10.51 -8.08 13.18
N LYS A 152 -10.65 -9.26 13.77
CA LYS A 152 -9.66 -10.34 13.66
C LYS A 152 -10.31 -11.70 13.50
N ALA A 153 -9.61 -12.64 12.90
CA ALA A 153 -10.00 -14.04 12.78
C ALA A 153 -8.77 -14.95 12.88
N ASP A 154 -8.99 -16.16 13.37
CA ASP A 154 -7.94 -17.19 13.45
C ASP A 154 -7.69 -17.79 12.07
N LEU A 155 -6.46 -17.66 11.55
CA LEU A 155 -6.06 -18.18 10.23
C LEU A 155 -6.15 -19.70 10.13
N SER A 156 -6.15 -20.43 11.25
CA SER A 156 -6.35 -21.89 11.27
C SER A 156 -7.81 -22.30 11.06
N ASN A 157 -8.76 -21.35 11.13
CA ASN A 157 -10.17 -21.60 10.89
C ASN A 157 -10.41 -21.84 9.38
N PRO A 158 -10.91 -23.02 8.96
CA PRO A 158 -11.11 -23.32 7.55
C PRO A 158 -12.29 -22.55 6.91
N ASN A 159 -13.11 -21.84 7.70
CA ASN A 159 -14.29 -21.14 7.24
C ASN A 159 -14.24 -19.63 7.53
N LEU A 160 -13.21 -18.96 7.02
CA LEU A 160 -13.08 -17.50 7.16
C LEU A 160 -14.07 -16.70 6.28
N ALA A 161 -14.78 -17.38 5.37
CA ALA A 161 -15.86 -16.77 4.61
C ALA A 161 -17.13 -16.53 5.46
N ASP A 162 -17.27 -17.24 6.58
CA ASP A 162 -18.34 -17.01 7.54
C ASP A 162 -18.03 -15.82 8.43
N PHE A 163 -18.88 -14.81 8.43
CA PHE A 163 -18.73 -13.62 9.26
C PHE A 163 -18.61 -13.93 10.76
N GLN A 164 -19.19 -15.04 11.23
CA GLN A 164 -19.09 -15.49 12.63
C GLN A 164 -17.66 -15.91 13.02
N SER A 165 -16.78 -16.14 12.06
CA SER A 165 -15.36 -16.41 12.30
C SER A 165 -14.56 -15.14 12.62
N TRP A 166 -15.16 -13.98 12.43
CA TRP A 166 -14.56 -12.68 12.65
C TRP A 166 -15.07 -12.04 13.93
N GLU A 167 -14.19 -11.70 14.84
CA GLU A 167 -14.52 -10.99 16.06
C GLU A 167 -14.04 -9.53 16.01
N LYS A 168 -14.81 -8.64 16.58
CA LYS A 168 -14.41 -7.26 16.79
C LYS A 168 -13.41 -7.18 17.93
N VAL A 169 -12.29 -6.50 17.71
CA VAL A 169 -11.30 -6.23 18.75
C VAL A 169 -11.84 -5.14 19.67
N SER A 170 -12.48 -5.55 20.77
CA SER A 170 -13.21 -4.65 21.67
C SER A 170 -12.34 -4.01 22.75
N ASP A 171 -11.16 -4.54 22.99
CA ASP A 171 -10.18 -4.07 23.98
C ASP A 171 -9.24 -2.98 23.47
N ILE A 172 -9.25 -2.69 22.14
CA ILE A 172 -8.55 -1.54 21.58
C ILE A 172 -9.30 -0.24 21.92
N PRO A 173 -8.61 0.84 22.31
CA PRO A 173 -9.28 2.11 22.52
C PRO A 173 -9.97 2.63 21.25
N ASN A 174 -11.18 3.18 21.39
CA ASN A 174 -12.04 3.62 20.28
C ASN A 174 -12.49 2.49 19.34
N SER A 175 -12.73 1.31 19.89
CA SER A 175 -13.05 0.08 19.16
C SER A 175 -14.22 0.19 18.17
N ASP A 176 -15.15 1.16 18.33
CA ASP A 176 -16.28 1.40 17.42
C ASP A 176 -15.96 2.41 16.30
N GLY A 177 -14.77 2.97 16.29
CA GLY A 177 -14.40 3.99 15.31
C GLY A 177 -13.74 3.40 14.07
N VAL A 178 -13.47 4.27 13.11
CA VAL A 178 -12.76 3.90 11.87
C VAL A 178 -11.30 3.58 12.16
N PHE A 179 -10.86 2.40 11.74
CA PHE A 179 -9.45 2.06 11.61
C PHE A 179 -9.17 1.92 10.13
N ASN A 180 -8.22 2.70 9.60
CA ASN A 180 -7.96 2.72 8.15
C ASN A 180 -6.65 2.04 7.76
N GLN A 181 -5.83 1.65 8.73
CA GLN A 181 -4.60 0.90 8.49
C GLN A 181 -4.33 -0.07 9.63
N VAL A 182 -3.75 -1.20 9.29
CA VAL A 182 -3.22 -2.19 10.24
C VAL A 182 -1.94 -2.76 9.65
N GLU A 183 -0.87 -2.82 10.47
CA GLU A 183 0.43 -3.32 10.03
C GLU A 183 1.03 -4.24 11.09
N GLU A 184 1.77 -5.24 10.65
CA GLU A 184 2.58 -6.08 11.52
C GLU A 184 4.01 -5.56 11.53
N HIS A 185 4.62 -5.42 12.71
CA HIS A 185 6.02 -5.08 12.84
C HIS A 185 6.65 -5.80 14.04
N GLN A 186 7.58 -6.72 13.76
CA GLN A 186 8.32 -7.50 14.78
C GLN A 186 7.41 -8.23 15.78
N GLY A 187 6.37 -8.89 15.27
CA GLY A 187 5.40 -9.63 16.08
C GLY A 187 4.35 -8.75 16.78
N LYS A 188 4.35 -7.45 16.56
CA LYS A 188 3.37 -6.51 17.11
C LYS A 188 2.36 -6.13 16.02
N ILE A 189 1.12 -5.89 16.40
CA ILE A 189 0.13 -5.29 15.51
C ILE A 189 0.01 -3.81 15.83
N LEU A 190 0.11 -3.00 14.78
CA LEU A 190 -0.14 -1.56 14.84
C LEU A 190 -1.42 -1.25 14.08
N ALA A 191 -2.33 -0.49 14.70
CA ALA A 191 -3.59 -0.11 14.08
C ALA A 191 -3.80 1.41 14.16
N ASN A 192 -4.09 2.04 13.02
CA ASN A 192 -4.34 3.47 12.94
C ASN A 192 -5.83 3.77 13.11
N TYR A 193 -6.19 4.35 14.25
CA TYR A 193 -7.51 4.94 14.47
C TYR A 193 -7.60 6.28 13.73
N HIS A 194 -8.58 6.37 12.81
CA HIS A 194 -8.73 7.46 11.87
C HIS A 194 -10.08 8.20 12.02
N PRO A 195 -10.26 9.00 13.05
CA PRO A 195 -11.52 9.72 13.26
C PRO A 195 -11.71 10.85 12.25
N GLU A 196 -12.95 11.13 11.87
CA GLU A 196 -13.27 12.14 10.86
C GLU A 196 -12.79 13.56 11.23
N ASN A 197 -12.97 13.95 12.48
CA ASN A 197 -12.75 15.33 12.94
C ASN A 197 -11.67 15.46 14.04
N GLN A 198 -10.83 14.47 14.21
CA GLN A 198 -9.72 14.45 15.17
C GLN A 198 -8.45 13.96 14.51
N MET A 199 -7.34 14.03 15.24
CA MET A 199 -6.06 13.50 14.78
C MET A 199 -6.02 12.00 14.88
N ASP A 200 -5.30 11.38 13.97
CA ASP A 200 -5.06 9.94 13.95
C ASP A 200 -4.28 9.49 15.19
N LYS A 201 -4.50 8.24 15.58
CA LYS A 201 -3.78 7.62 16.70
C LYS A 201 -3.39 6.20 16.31
N ILE A 202 -2.12 5.89 16.42
CA ILE A 202 -1.65 4.52 16.27
C ILE A 202 -1.71 3.83 17.64
N TYR A 203 -2.33 2.67 17.67
CA TYR A 203 -2.29 1.76 18.81
C TYR A 203 -1.42 0.55 18.47
N VAL A 204 -0.64 0.11 19.44
CA VAL A 204 0.26 -1.05 19.34
C VAL A 204 -0.26 -2.14 20.25
N PHE A 205 -0.44 -3.33 19.72
CA PHE A 205 -0.72 -4.54 20.49
C PHE A 205 0.56 -5.28 20.79
N GLU A 206 0.87 -5.36 22.07
CA GLU A 206 2.05 -6.07 22.58
C GLU A 206 1.73 -6.62 23.98
N ASN A 207 2.23 -7.82 24.31
CA ASN A 207 2.01 -8.46 25.62
C ASN A 207 0.54 -8.56 26.03
N ASN A 208 -0.38 -8.81 25.08
CA ASN A 208 -1.83 -8.87 25.24
C ASN A 208 -2.49 -7.55 25.70
N GLU A 209 -1.88 -6.42 25.41
CA GLU A 209 -2.43 -5.11 25.76
C GLU A 209 -2.26 -4.11 24.60
N TRP A 210 -3.26 -3.26 24.39
CA TRP A 210 -3.19 -2.14 23.45
C TRP A 210 -2.68 -0.88 24.13
N SER A 211 -1.63 -0.28 23.60
CA SER A 211 -1.08 0.98 24.07
C SER A 211 -0.90 1.97 22.92
N PRO A 212 -1.00 3.29 23.19
CA PRO A 212 -0.78 4.26 22.12
C PRO A 212 0.71 4.35 21.77
N LEU A 213 1.03 4.33 20.46
CA LEU A 213 2.33 4.75 19.98
C LEU A 213 2.45 6.26 20.17
N PHE A 214 3.55 6.70 20.78
CA PHE A 214 3.79 8.12 20.93
C PHE A 214 4.09 8.77 19.58
N ILE A 215 3.20 9.68 19.14
CA ILE A 215 3.31 10.43 17.91
C ILE A 215 3.49 11.90 18.27
N ASN A 216 4.63 12.48 17.88
CA ASN A 216 5.04 13.81 18.31
C ASN A 216 4.31 14.98 17.61
N GLU A 217 3.34 14.73 16.72
CA GLU A 217 2.63 15.75 15.96
C GLU A 217 1.18 15.40 15.60
N ASN A 218 0.39 16.44 15.48
CA ASN A 218 -1.05 16.40 15.21
C ASN A 218 -1.39 16.43 13.71
N ASN A 219 -0.92 15.44 12.93
CA ASN A 219 -1.22 15.39 11.49
C ASN A 219 -1.85 14.03 11.12
N ARG A 220 -2.63 14.03 10.03
CA ARG A 220 -3.16 12.80 9.43
C ARG A 220 -2.04 11.87 8.99
N ILE A 221 -2.23 10.57 9.23
CA ILE A 221 -1.36 9.51 8.75
C ILE A 221 -1.86 9.11 7.38
N LEU A 222 -0.97 9.12 6.40
CA LEU A 222 -1.28 8.69 5.04
C LEU A 222 -1.01 7.22 4.84
N ASN A 223 0.11 6.73 5.40
CA ASN A 223 0.49 5.33 5.32
C ASN A 223 1.38 4.93 6.49
N MET A 224 1.35 3.66 6.85
CA MET A 224 2.28 2.97 7.73
C MET A 224 2.98 1.91 6.90
N CYS A 225 4.31 1.85 6.96
CA CYS A 225 5.08 0.86 6.20
C CYS A 225 6.06 0.18 7.13
N ARG A 226 6.13 -1.14 7.04
CA ARG A 226 7.14 -1.92 7.75
C ARG A 226 8.44 -1.97 6.96
N GLY A 227 9.55 -2.08 7.67
CA GLY A 227 10.86 -2.40 7.15
C GLY A 227 11.64 -3.20 8.16
N ASP A 228 12.76 -3.76 7.75
CA ASP A 228 13.63 -4.56 8.63
C ASP A 228 14.40 -3.69 9.62
N GLN A 229 14.78 -2.49 9.20
CA GLN A 229 15.54 -1.55 10.02
C GLN A 229 14.66 -0.52 10.72
N TRP A 230 13.54 -0.16 10.10
CA TRP A 230 12.68 0.92 10.56
C TRP A 230 11.21 0.58 10.41
N PHE A 231 10.39 1.20 11.25
CA PHE A 231 8.97 1.35 11.00
C PHE A 231 8.70 2.79 10.56
N TYR A 232 7.94 2.96 9.49
CA TYR A 232 7.70 4.26 8.85
C TYR A 232 6.27 4.71 9.06
N VAL A 233 6.09 5.97 9.45
CA VAL A 233 4.78 6.62 9.47
C VAL A 233 4.81 7.80 8.50
N ILE A 234 4.08 7.67 7.41
CA ILE A 234 4.03 8.65 6.34
C ILE A 234 2.93 9.66 6.60
N ARG A 235 3.26 10.92 6.46
CA ARG A 235 2.37 12.07 6.56
C ARG A 235 2.45 12.90 5.30
N THR A 236 1.51 13.84 5.11
CA THR A 236 1.44 14.67 3.90
C THR A 236 2.78 15.34 3.54
N TYR A 237 3.57 15.77 4.53
CA TYR A 237 4.82 16.52 4.33
C TYR A 237 5.96 16.02 5.22
N ALA A 238 5.89 14.78 5.66
CA ALA A 238 6.93 14.20 6.51
C ALA A 238 6.92 12.67 6.49
N ILE A 239 8.05 12.09 6.85
CA ILE A 239 8.20 10.68 7.21
C ILE A 239 8.74 10.63 8.63
N ASP A 240 8.01 10.00 9.53
CA ASP A 240 8.51 9.69 10.87
C ASP A 240 9.12 8.27 10.85
N LEU A 241 10.37 8.16 11.29
CA LEU A 241 11.09 6.91 11.42
C LEU A 241 11.08 6.47 12.89
N TYR A 242 10.73 5.23 13.10
CA TYR A 242 10.80 4.56 14.39
C TYR A 242 11.80 3.41 14.31
N ASN A 243 12.59 3.21 15.35
CA ASN A 243 13.44 2.04 15.49
C ASN A 243 12.60 0.75 15.53
N VAL A 244 13.25 -0.40 15.42
CA VAL A 244 12.61 -1.73 15.49
C VAL A 244 11.78 -1.91 16.78
N ASP A 245 12.18 -1.29 17.89
CA ASP A 245 11.46 -1.29 19.15
C ASP A 245 10.32 -0.26 19.24
N LEU A 246 10.01 0.43 18.13
CA LEU A 246 9.03 1.51 17.99
C LEU A 246 9.38 2.78 18.79
N SER A 247 10.62 2.92 19.30
CA SER A 247 11.10 4.21 19.79
C SER A 247 11.29 5.19 18.63
N PHE A 248 10.86 6.45 18.80
CA PHE A 248 11.02 7.47 17.77
C PHE A 248 12.52 7.74 17.50
N ALA A 249 12.91 7.62 16.25
CA ALA A 249 14.28 7.83 15.82
C ALA A 249 14.49 9.18 15.15
N ARG A 250 13.66 9.51 14.16
CA ARG A 250 13.88 10.69 13.33
C ARG A 250 12.63 11.10 12.55
N LYS A 251 12.58 12.39 12.18
CA LYS A 251 11.64 12.94 11.20
C LYS A 251 12.39 13.44 9.97
N VAL A 252 11.89 13.09 8.78
CA VAL A 252 12.30 13.63 7.49
C VAL A 252 11.19 14.56 7.00
N TYR A 253 11.51 15.82 6.74
CA TYR A 253 10.57 16.84 6.24
C TYR A 253 11.14 17.62 5.05
N THR A 254 12.35 17.30 4.62
CA THR A 254 13.01 17.80 3.40
C THR A 254 13.90 16.72 2.83
N TYR A 255 14.12 16.76 1.52
CA TYR A 255 15.20 16.03 0.87
C TYR A 255 16.39 16.98 0.62
N ASP A 256 17.59 16.46 0.48
CA ASP A 256 18.79 17.25 0.28
C ASP A 256 18.75 18.12 -1.00
N PHE A 257 17.97 17.70 -1.99
CA PHE A 257 17.76 18.42 -3.26
C PHE A 257 16.41 19.15 -3.35
N SER A 258 15.47 18.92 -2.43
CA SER A 258 14.12 19.49 -2.47
C SER A 258 13.60 19.84 -1.07
N PRO A 259 13.17 21.09 -0.84
CA PRO A 259 12.51 21.48 0.40
C PRO A 259 11.04 21.05 0.49
N GLN A 260 10.46 20.59 -0.65
CA GLN A 260 9.08 20.13 -0.71
C GLN A 260 9.06 18.61 -0.84
N ILE A 261 8.39 17.96 0.11
CA ILE A 261 8.16 16.54 0.10
C ILE A 261 6.66 16.25 0.19
N ASN A 262 6.23 15.19 -0.47
CA ASN A 262 4.86 14.67 -0.37
C ASN A 262 4.91 13.14 -0.53
N PRO A 263 5.54 12.45 0.45
CA PRO A 263 5.70 11.01 0.41
C PRO A 263 4.34 10.32 0.48
N THR A 264 4.23 9.17 -0.15
CA THR A 264 2.98 8.41 -0.21
C THR A 264 3.14 6.97 0.21
N ASP A 265 4.32 6.37 -0.06
CA ASP A 265 4.57 4.98 0.24
C ASP A 265 6.08 4.71 0.33
N ILE A 266 6.46 3.63 1.03
CA ILE A 266 7.85 3.23 1.26
C ILE A 266 7.96 1.71 1.15
N SER A 267 9.02 1.26 0.45
CA SER A 267 9.49 -0.13 0.42
C SER A 267 10.95 -0.19 0.84
N GLU A 268 11.30 -1.05 1.76
CA GLU A 268 12.69 -1.27 2.23
C GLU A 268 13.24 -2.53 1.57
N ASP A 269 14.32 -2.36 0.80
CA ASP A 269 15.00 -3.42 0.06
C ASP A 269 15.86 -4.28 1.01
N SER A 270 16.06 -5.53 0.66
CA SER A 270 16.89 -6.50 1.39
C SER A 270 18.35 -6.04 1.61
N ASP A 271 18.86 -5.13 0.76
CA ASP A 271 20.20 -4.53 0.89
C ASP A 271 20.23 -3.31 1.82
N GLY A 272 19.09 -2.97 2.46
CA GLY A 272 18.92 -1.84 3.36
C GLY A 272 18.75 -0.49 2.65
N SER A 273 18.57 -0.47 1.33
CA SER A 273 18.12 0.73 0.64
C SER A 273 16.61 0.91 0.78
N VAL A 274 16.18 2.15 0.84
CA VAL A 274 14.77 2.51 1.03
C VAL A 274 14.27 3.24 -0.18
N TRP A 275 13.22 2.72 -0.79
CA TRP A 275 12.53 3.31 -1.91
C TRP A 275 11.29 4.07 -1.43
N ILE A 276 11.15 5.30 -1.88
CA ILE A 276 10.08 6.20 -1.45
C ILE A 276 9.32 6.68 -2.70
N SER A 277 8.02 6.48 -2.73
CA SER A 277 7.17 7.17 -3.68
C SER A 277 6.78 8.54 -3.14
N ASP A 278 6.87 9.56 -3.98
CA ASP A 278 6.55 10.94 -3.63
C ASP A 278 5.75 11.60 -4.77
N ARG A 279 4.68 12.31 -4.43
CA ARG A 279 3.80 12.92 -5.44
C ARG A 279 4.46 14.05 -6.21
N VAL A 280 5.42 14.74 -5.61
CA VAL A 280 6.15 15.86 -6.21
C VAL A 280 7.44 15.39 -6.85
N ASN A 281 8.17 14.50 -6.16
CA ASN A 281 9.54 14.12 -6.53
C ASN A 281 9.64 12.75 -7.21
N SER A 282 8.50 12.09 -7.49
CA SER A 282 8.42 10.79 -8.18
C SER A 282 8.96 9.62 -7.32
N LEU A 283 10.05 8.98 -7.70
CA LEU A 283 10.65 7.87 -6.99
C LEU A 283 12.01 8.29 -6.41
N LEU A 284 12.23 7.95 -5.17
CA LEU A 284 13.47 8.27 -4.47
C LEU A 284 14.09 7.00 -3.90
N ASN A 285 15.41 7.01 -3.76
CA ASN A 285 16.15 6.00 -3.04
C ASN A 285 17.08 6.65 -2.01
N THR A 286 17.17 6.05 -0.85
CA THR A 286 18.09 6.47 0.22
C THR A 286 18.53 5.28 1.06
N ARG A 287 19.70 5.39 1.71
CA ARG A 287 20.15 4.43 2.73
C ARG A 287 20.28 5.05 4.12
N ASN A 288 20.17 6.36 4.22
CA ASN A 288 20.50 7.08 5.45
C ASN A 288 19.54 8.23 5.78
N PHE A 289 18.60 8.53 4.90
CA PHE A 289 17.66 9.65 4.99
C PHE A 289 18.32 11.04 5.10
N TRP A 290 19.59 11.17 4.65
CA TRP A 290 20.31 12.43 4.53
C TRP A 290 20.60 12.79 3.06
N THR A 291 20.85 11.79 2.25
CA THR A 291 21.10 11.91 0.82
C THR A 291 20.11 11.05 0.07
N PHE A 292 19.55 11.60 -0.99
CA PHE A 292 18.52 10.95 -1.79
C PHE A 292 18.88 10.95 -3.28
N SER A 293 18.77 9.81 -3.92
CA SER A 293 18.76 9.72 -5.36
C SER A 293 17.34 9.91 -5.87
N ASN A 294 17.14 10.73 -6.89
CA ASN A 294 15.84 11.01 -7.47
C ASN A 294 15.73 10.39 -8.87
N TYR A 295 14.69 9.60 -9.09
CA TYR A 295 14.38 8.93 -10.34
C TYR A 295 13.07 9.47 -10.89
N GLN A 296 13.14 10.14 -12.04
CA GLN A 296 11.99 10.70 -12.71
C GLN A 296 11.91 10.18 -14.13
N LEU A 297 10.70 9.89 -14.60
CA LEU A 297 10.47 9.58 -16.00
C LEU A 297 10.89 10.77 -16.86
N ASN A 298 11.49 10.50 -18.03
CA ASN A 298 11.79 11.52 -19.00
C ASN A 298 10.51 12.28 -19.40
N GLY A 299 10.51 13.56 -19.15
CA GLY A 299 9.36 14.43 -19.39
C GLY A 299 9.73 15.90 -19.23
N PRO A 300 8.75 16.82 -19.32
CA PRO A 300 8.97 18.22 -19.06
C PRO A 300 9.55 18.46 -17.67
N ARG A 301 10.46 19.42 -17.54
CA ARG A 301 11.05 19.82 -16.24
C ARG A 301 10.02 20.33 -15.22
N SER A 302 8.85 20.72 -15.70
CA SER A 302 7.74 21.26 -14.91
C SER A 302 6.43 20.75 -15.45
N ALA A 303 5.46 20.51 -14.58
CA ALA A 303 4.07 20.25 -14.96
C ALA A 303 3.38 21.46 -15.62
N ASN A 304 3.94 22.65 -15.46
CA ASN A 304 3.48 23.88 -16.11
C ASN A 304 4.08 24.00 -17.52
N VAL A 305 3.48 23.33 -18.47
CA VAL A 305 3.85 23.39 -19.87
C VAL A 305 2.94 24.39 -20.56
N PHE A 306 3.51 25.44 -21.14
CA PHE A 306 2.77 26.50 -21.84
C PHE A 306 2.65 26.23 -23.34
N ASP A 307 3.63 25.56 -23.93
CA ASP A 307 3.64 25.18 -25.34
C ASP A 307 4.53 23.96 -25.58
N MET A 308 4.21 23.17 -26.58
CA MET A 308 4.99 22.00 -26.98
C MET A 308 5.13 21.95 -28.49
N SER A 309 6.36 21.75 -28.96
CA SER A 309 6.63 21.49 -30.36
C SER A 309 7.57 20.29 -30.53
N SER A 310 7.48 19.62 -31.67
CA SER A 310 8.39 18.52 -32.00
C SER A 310 9.24 18.86 -33.20
N ALA A 311 10.55 18.63 -33.13
CA ALA A 311 11.45 18.76 -34.23
C ALA A 311 12.58 17.72 -34.11
N ASN A 312 12.90 17.02 -35.20
CA ASN A 312 13.99 16.03 -35.27
C ASN A 312 13.91 14.98 -34.18
N ASP A 313 12.74 14.38 -33.97
CA ASP A 313 12.44 13.37 -32.93
C ASP A 313 12.69 13.83 -31.49
N ARG A 314 12.72 15.13 -31.26
CA ARG A 314 12.83 15.75 -29.94
C ARG A 314 11.60 16.57 -29.63
N LEU A 315 11.10 16.42 -28.40
CA LEU A 315 10.07 17.28 -27.84
C LEU A 315 10.75 18.52 -27.25
N VAL A 316 10.30 19.70 -27.69
CA VAL A 316 10.72 21.01 -27.15
C VAL A 316 9.54 21.58 -26.36
N ILE A 317 9.81 21.99 -25.13
CA ILE A 317 8.82 22.44 -24.15
C ILE A 317 9.20 23.81 -23.66
#